data_39a4966ddb3ade98c33071473edc83d1
#
_entry.id   39a4966ddb3ade98c33071473edc83d1
#
_cell.length_a   1.000
_cell.length_b   1.000
_cell.length_c   1.000
_cell.angle_alpha   90.00
_cell.angle_beta   90.00
_cell.angle_gamma   90.00
#
_symmetry.space_group_name_H-M   'P 1'
#
loop_
_entity.id
_entity.type
_entity.pdbx_description
1 polymer ?
#
loop_
_entity_poly.entity_id
_entity_poly.type
_entity_poly.pdbx_seq_one_letter_code
_entity_poly.pdbx_strand_id
1 'polypeptide(L)'
;SNTSGIPLKKLSSVLKGSLKNRFMITHFFNPPRYMKLLELVKGTETDEVTYDRIATFATDILGKGIVHAKDTPNFIANRIGVFGMMVSLDLAKQMNLTVEEVDKITGTIVGRPKSATFRTADVVGLDTLANVLKTSYDSGNNDEERNIFKMPSVMKKLIDSGRLGQKTRAGFYQKTKKSILSIDLSTGKYGDQKAPRFDGYRIAKDRQLLNDRIIALSYSDDKAGKYFWKVLTKTLIYSANRIPEISDDIINIDNAMRWGFGWELGPFETWDVIGVSTSVLRMKNEGQKVPNWIQGMLDSGR
;
A
#
# COMPACT_ATOMS: atom_id res chain seq x y z
N SER A 1 -1.05 -19.34 11.71
CA SER A 1 -1.93 -19.21 10.55
C SER A 1 -1.40 -18.14 9.60
N ASN A 2 -1.73 -18.23 8.29
CA ASN A 2 -1.29 -17.26 7.27
C ASN A 2 -2.40 -16.28 6.82
N THR A 3 -3.56 -16.25 7.49
CA THR A 3 -4.67 -15.37 7.09
C THR A 3 -4.45 -13.93 7.52
N SER A 4 -4.89 -12.95 6.70
CA SER A 4 -5.00 -11.54 7.08
C SER A 4 -6.45 -11.04 7.18
N GLY A 5 -7.40 -11.87 6.71
CA GLY A 5 -8.82 -11.49 6.68
C GLY A 5 -9.68 -12.05 7.82
N ILE A 6 -9.11 -12.92 8.68
CA ILE A 6 -9.81 -13.49 9.83
C ILE A 6 -9.05 -13.09 11.08
N PRO A 7 -9.70 -12.40 12.05
CA PRO A 7 -9.05 -11.99 13.30
C PRO A 7 -8.46 -13.19 14.07
N LEU A 8 -7.26 -13.02 14.61
CA LEU A 8 -6.59 -14.06 15.41
C LEU A 8 -7.48 -14.51 16.58
N LYS A 9 -8.13 -13.56 17.25
CA LYS A 9 -9.06 -13.83 18.34
C LYS A 9 -10.16 -14.83 17.94
N LYS A 10 -10.70 -14.72 16.71
CA LYS A 10 -11.70 -15.66 16.19
C LYS A 10 -11.11 -17.05 15.93
N LEU A 11 -9.89 -17.12 15.40
CA LEU A 11 -9.21 -18.39 15.16
C LEU A 11 -8.81 -19.09 16.46
N SER A 12 -8.32 -18.34 17.45
CA SER A 12 -7.88 -18.90 18.73
C SER A 12 -9.04 -19.33 19.61
N SER A 13 -10.24 -18.80 19.43
CA SER A 13 -11.43 -19.11 20.25
C SER A 13 -11.82 -20.59 20.22
N VAL A 14 -11.52 -21.31 19.14
CA VAL A 14 -11.82 -22.74 18.98
C VAL A 14 -10.71 -23.65 19.49
N LEU A 15 -9.56 -23.10 19.86
CA LEU A 15 -8.43 -23.85 20.40
C LEU A 15 -8.62 -24.12 21.89
N LYS A 16 -8.05 -25.22 22.39
CA LYS A 16 -8.13 -25.63 23.80
C LYS A 16 -6.75 -25.74 24.44
N GLY A 17 -6.71 -25.49 25.75
CA GLY A 17 -5.51 -25.67 26.57
C GLY A 17 -4.29 -24.87 26.04
N SER A 18 -3.12 -25.47 26.13
CA SER A 18 -1.84 -24.85 25.76
C SER A 18 -1.70 -24.53 24.25
N LEU A 19 -2.63 -24.97 23.40
CA LEU A 19 -2.61 -24.60 21.97
C LEU A 19 -2.85 -23.11 21.77
N LYS A 20 -3.66 -22.46 22.60
CA LYS A 20 -3.90 -21.03 22.54
C LYS A 20 -2.62 -20.22 22.74
N ASN A 21 -1.82 -20.63 23.73
CA ASN A 21 -0.58 -19.94 24.09
C ASN A 21 0.48 -20.05 22.99
N ARG A 22 0.38 -21.08 22.15
CA ARG A 22 1.31 -21.34 21.02
C ARG A 22 0.72 -20.98 19.67
N PHE A 23 -0.38 -20.25 19.63
CA PHE A 23 -1.04 -19.83 18.40
C PHE A 23 -0.77 -18.36 18.08
N MET A 24 -0.37 -18.09 16.84
CA MET A 24 -0.16 -16.76 16.31
C MET A 24 -0.47 -16.74 14.81
N ILE A 25 -0.49 -15.55 14.22
CA ILE A 25 -0.49 -15.41 12.77
C ILE A 25 0.93 -15.13 12.30
N THR A 26 1.32 -15.83 11.23
CA THR A 26 2.55 -15.64 10.46
C THR A 26 2.12 -15.37 9.03
N HIS A 27 1.98 -14.09 8.66
CA HIS A 27 1.43 -13.68 7.38
C HIS A 27 2.56 -13.43 6.37
N PHE A 28 2.75 -14.38 5.46
CA PHE A 28 3.71 -14.29 4.38
C PHE A 28 3.11 -13.56 3.17
N PHE A 29 3.95 -12.82 2.48
CA PHE A 29 3.60 -12.20 1.21
C PHE A 29 3.98 -13.08 0.02
N ASN A 30 3.12 -13.12 -0.98
CA ASN A 30 3.32 -13.94 -2.17
C ASN A 30 4.23 -13.25 -3.21
N PRO A 31 5.16 -13.98 -3.82
CA PRO A 31 5.52 -15.37 -3.54
C PRO A 31 6.42 -15.48 -2.30
N PRO A 32 6.10 -16.34 -1.31
CA PRO A 32 6.78 -16.33 0.00
C PRO A 32 8.27 -16.66 -0.08
N ARG A 33 8.72 -17.33 -1.12
CA ARG A 33 10.15 -17.60 -1.35
C ARG A 33 10.96 -16.33 -1.62
N TYR A 34 10.35 -15.31 -2.28
CA TYR A 34 11.06 -14.14 -2.74
C TYR A 34 10.77 -12.89 -1.88
N MET A 35 9.55 -12.80 -1.36
CA MET A 35 9.15 -11.66 -0.56
C MET A 35 9.77 -11.72 0.83
N LYS A 36 10.44 -10.63 1.24
CA LYS A 36 11.14 -10.57 2.52
C LYS A 36 10.19 -10.43 3.69
N LEU A 37 9.02 -9.78 3.50
CA LEU A 37 8.08 -9.49 4.58
C LEU A 37 7.49 -10.75 5.21
N LEU A 38 7.51 -10.79 6.55
CA LEU A 38 6.69 -11.65 7.38
C LEU A 38 6.05 -10.80 8.49
N GLU A 39 4.74 -10.61 8.43
CA GLU A 39 4.00 -9.98 9.52
C GLU A 39 3.72 -11.02 10.60
N LEU A 40 4.18 -10.76 11.83
CA LEU A 40 3.87 -11.56 13.00
C LEU A 40 2.80 -10.86 13.84
N VAL A 41 1.73 -11.59 14.13
CA VAL A 41 0.63 -11.10 14.97
C VAL A 41 0.46 -12.04 16.15
N LYS A 42 0.65 -11.52 17.37
CA LYS A 42 0.37 -12.25 18.59
C LYS A 42 -1.02 -11.91 19.15
N GLY A 43 -1.68 -12.92 19.71
CA GLY A 43 -2.89 -12.73 20.47
C GLY A 43 -2.57 -12.43 21.94
N THR A 44 -3.60 -12.10 22.70
CA THR A 44 -3.48 -11.84 24.15
C THR A 44 -2.99 -13.05 24.96
N GLU A 45 -3.22 -14.26 24.44
CA GLU A 45 -2.82 -15.51 25.09
C GLU A 45 -1.52 -16.10 24.50
N THR A 46 -0.96 -15.53 23.44
CA THR A 46 0.29 -16.03 22.83
C THR A 46 1.47 -15.78 23.76
N ASP A 47 2.20 -16.84 24.13
CA ASP A 47 3.36 -16.70 25.01
C ASP A 47 4.57 -16.10 24.26
N GLU A 48 5.34 -15.26 24.95
CA GLU A 48 6.50 -14.57 24.38
C GLU A 48 7.58 -15.55 23.91
N VAL A 49 7.79 -16.68 24.61
CA VAL A 49 8.80 -17.67 24.24
C VAL A 49 8.48 -18.29 22.86
N THR A 50 7.21 -18.63 22.63
CA THR A 50 6.78 -19.14 21.31
C THR A 50 6.93 -18.06 20.24
N TYR A 51 6.54 -16.82 20.57
CA TYR A 51 6.64 -15.68 19.64
C TYR A 51 8.10 -15.45 19.21
N ASP A 52 9.02 -15.33 20.17
CA ASP A 52 10.44 -15.08 19.93
C ASP A 52 11.10 -16.24 19.17
N ARG A 53 10.77 -17.48 19.48
CA ARG A 53 11.26 -18.66 18.74
C ARG A 53 10.85 -18.62 17.27
N ILE A 54 9.62 -18.26 16.98
CA ILE A 54 9.14 -18.15 15.60
C ILE A 54 9.80 -16.95 14.89
N ALA A 55 9.95 -15.81 15.58
CA ALA A 55 10.64 -14.64 15.02
C ALA A 55 12.10 -14.99 14.68
N THR A 56 12.84 -15.59 15.63
CA THR A 56 14.24 -16.03 15.42
C THR A 56 14.33 -17.05 14.28
N PHE A 57 13.49 -18.08 14.27
CA PHE A 57 13.47 -19.05 13.18
C PHE A 57 13.21 -18.40 11.82
N ALA A 58 12.25 -17.48 11.75
CA ALA A 58 11.91 -16.80 10.50
C ALA A 58 13.04 -15.88 10.02
N THR A 59 13.73 -15.20 10.94
CA THR A 59 14.87 -14.33 10.62
C THR A 59 16.10 -15.14 10.21
N ASP A 60 16.53 -16.08 11.06
CA ASP A 60 17.83 -16.71 10.95
C ASP A 60 17.83 -17.86 9.94
N ILE A 61 16.73 -18.58 9.83
CA ILE A 61 16.63 -19.76 8.95
C ILE A 61 15.91 -19.42 7.66
N LEU A 62 14.81 -18.66 7.69
CA LEU A 62 14.03 -18.33 6.50
C LEU A 62 14.47 -17.03 5.82
N GLY A 63 15.35 -16.23 6.45
CA GLY A 63 15.82 -14.94 5.94
C GLY A 63 14.72 -13.88 5.81
N LYS A 64 13.68 -13.96 6.64
CA LYS A 64 12.57 -13.01 6.61
C LYS A 64 12.88 -11.73 7.39
N GLY A 65 12.31 -10.63 6.93
CA GLY A 65 12.19 -9.41 7.71
C GLY A 65 10.90 -9.44 8.52
N ILE A 66 11.04 -9.40 9.83
CA ILE A 66 9.91 -9.46 10.75
C ILE A 66 9.32 -8.08 10.94
N VAL A 67 8.00 -8.00 10.86
CA VAL A 67 7.19 -6.85 11.19
C VAL A 67 6.17 -7.24 12.25
N HIS A 68 6.15 -6.51 13.34
CA HIS A 68 5.23 -6.73 14.46
C HIS A 68 3.93 -5.99 14.20
N ALA A 69 2.88 -6.75 13.85
CA ALA A 69 1.57 -6.20 13.56
C ALA A 69 0.55 -6.53 14.64
N LYS A 70 -0.46 -5.69 14.80
CA LYS A 70 -1.59 -5.93 15.69
C LYS A 70 -2.66 -6.77 15.01
N ASP A 71 -3.53 -7.43 15.82
CA ASP A 71 -4.67 -8.21 15.30
C ASP A 71 -5.77 -7.29 14.76
N THR A 72 -5.47 -6.65 13.66
CA THR A 72 -6.35 -5.73 12.95
C THR A 72 -6.59 -6.20 11.50
N PRO A 73 -7.69 -5.83 10.88
CA PRO A 73 -8.01 -6.26 9.52
C PRO A 73 -6.91 -5.89 8.52
N ASN A 74 -6.42 -6.90 7.80
CA ASN A 74 -5.38 -6.76 6.77
C ASN A 74 -4.00 -6.29 7.29
N PHE A 75 -3.78 -6.24 8.60
CA PHE A 75 -2.55 -5.87 9.30
C PHE A 75 -1.96 -4.54 8.81
N ILE A 76 -0.68 -4.51 8.44
CA ILE A 76 0.02 -3.28 8.06
C ILE A 76 0.10 -3.14 6.52
N ALA A 77 0.80 -4.07 5.87
CA ALA A 77 1.16 -3.86 4.46
C ALA A 77 -0.07 -3.87 3.54
N ASN A 78 -0.99 -4.81 3.69
CA ASN A 78 -2.22 -4.81 2.91
C ASN A 78 -3.09 -3.58 3.21
N ARG A 79 -3.17 -3.15 4.48
CA ARG A 79 -3.96 -1.99 4.85
C ARG A 79 -3.46 -0.71 4.17
N ILE A 80 -2.18 -0.41 4.31
CA ILE A 80 -1.56 0.80 3.73
C ILE A 80 -1.42 0.69 2.21
N GLY A 81 -0.95 -0.46 1.70
CA GLY A 81 -0.71 -0.65 0.28
C GLY A 81 -1.98 -0.58 -0.56
N VAL A 82 -3.05 -1.24 -0.11
CA VAL A 82 -4.34 -1.21 -0.80
C VAL A 82 -5.01 0.16 -0.67
N PHE A 83 -4.88 0.84 0.48
CA PHE A 83 -5.30 2.24 0.61
C PHE A 83 -4.64 3.11 -0.48
N GLY A 84 -3.32 3.09 -0.60
CA GLY A 84 -2.59 3.86 -1.61
C GLY A 84 -3.01 3.53 -3.05
N MET A 85 -3.30 2.25 -3.35
CA MET A 85 -3.82 1.85 -4.66
C MET A 85 -5.21 2.45 -4.94
N MET A 86 -6.11 2.43 -3.95
CA MET A 86 -7.47 2.95 -4.13
C MET A 86 -7.49 4.47 -4.22
N VAL A 87 -6.68 5.16 -3.44
CA VAL A 87 -6.46 6.61 -3.58
C VAL A 87 -5.93 6.93 -4.99
N SER A 88 -4.97 6.15 -5.48
CA SER A 88 -4.43 6.33 -6.83
C SER A 88 -5.51 6.17 -7.91
N LEU A 89 -6.38 5.16 -7.79
CA LEU A 89 -7.48 4.94 -8.73
C LEU A 89 -8.52 6.07 -8.69
N ASP A 90 -8.90 6.49 -7.49
CA ASP A 90 -9.90 7.55 -7.29
C ASP A 90 -9.42 8.88 -7.86
N LEU A 91 -8.20 9.29 -7.51
CA LEU A 91 -7.56 10.49 -8.04
C LEU A 91 -7.29 10.43 -9.55
N ALA A 92 -6.97 9.24 -10.09
CA ALA A 92 -6.82 9.07 -11.53
C ALA A 92 -8.11 9.43 -12.27
N LYS A 93 -9.26 8.99 -11.77
CA LYS A 93 -10.58 9.35 -12.32
C LYS A 93 -10.87 10.83 -12.18
N GLN A 94 -10.67 11.42 -11.00
CA GLN A 94 -10.92 12.84 -10.74
C GLN A 94 -10.06 13.75 -11.63
N MET A 95 -8.82 13.34 -11.89
CA MET A 95 -7.86 14.13 -12.67
C MET A 95 -7.77 13.70 -14.14
N ASN A 96 -8.61 12.78 -14.60
CA ASN A 96 -8.60 12.26 -15.97
C ASN A 96 -7.21 11.76 -16.39
N LEU A 97 -6.60 10.91 -15.56
CA LEU A 97 -5.36 10.21 -15.87
C LEU A 97 -5.64 8.80 -16.37
N THR A 98 -4.86 8.36 -17.34
CA THR A 98 -4.92 6.98 -17.82
C THR A 98 -4.16 6.02 -16.90
N VAL A 99 -4.39 4.73 -17.06
CA VAL A 99 -3.74 3.66 -16.28
C VAL A 99 -2.22 3.72 -16.43
N GLU A 100 -1.73 3.92 -17.66
CA GLU A 100 -0.30 4.03 -17.96
C GLU A 100 0.33 5.34 -17.45
N GLU A 101 -0.42 6.44 -17.41
CA GLU A 101 0.03 7.69 -16.80
C GLU A 101 0.26 7.52 -15.29
N VAL A 102 -0.69 6.90 -14.62
CA VAL A 102 -0.56 6.58 -13.18
C VAL A 102 0.63 5.68 -12.91
N ASP A 103 0.75 4.56 -13.64
CA ASP A 103 1.87 3.64 -13.44
C ASP A 103 3.23 4.30 -13.76
N LYS A 104 3.26 5.24 -14.70
CA LYS A 104 4.46 6.03 -14.98
C LYS A 104 4.86 6.89 -13.77
N ILE A 105 3.89 7.58 -13.16
CA ILE A 105 4.12 8.50 -12.03
C ILE A 105 4.43 7.74 -10.74
N THR A 106 3.78 6.60 -10.52
CA THR A 106 3.85 5.85 -9.25
C THR A 106 4.81 4.66 -9.28
N GLY A 107 5.65 4.56 -10.29
CA GLY A 107 6.60 3.45 -10.46
C GLY A 107 8.01 3.78 -9.98
N THR A 108 9.00 3.36 -10.76
CA THR A 108 10.43 3.44 -10.41
C THR A 108 10.96 4.85 -10.20
N ILE A 109 10.28 5.86 -10.73
CA ILE A 109 10.65 7.26 -10.53
C ILE A 109 10.62 7.66 -9.06
N VAL A 110 9.73 7.05 -8.29
CA VAL A 110 9.52 7.31 -6.85
C VAL A 110 9.89 6.10 -5.98
N GLY A 111 10.81 5.25 -6.45
CA GLY A 111 11.31 4.11 -5.67
C GLY A 111 10.30 2.99 -5.46
N ARG A 112 9.34 2.83 -6.38
CA ARG A 112 8.41 1.70 -6.35
C ARG A 112 8.72 0.71 -7.48
N PRO A 113 8.26 -0.56 -7.39
CA PRO A 113 8.49 -1.55 -8.43
C PRO A 113 8.04 -1.09 -9.83
N LYS A 114 8.60 -1.70 -10.87
CA LYS A 114 8.17 -1.46 -12.27
C LYS A 114 6.69 -1.73 -12.51
N SER A 115 6.08 -2.58 -11.69
CA SER A 115 4.64 -2.85 -11.71
C SER A 115 3.80 -1.67 -11.21
N ALA A 116 4.41 -0.70 -10.54
CA ALA A 116 3.75 0.52 -10.08
C ALA A 116 2.42 0.26 -9.35
N THR A 117 1.32 0.89 -9.73
CA THR A 117 0.01 0.75 -9.09
C THR A 117 -0.88 -0.29 -9.79
N PHE A 118 -1.23 -0.08 -11.04
CA PHE A 118 -2.24 -0.91 -11.72
C PHE A 118 -1.68 -2.25 -12.20
N ARG A 119 -0.43 -2.31 -12.63
CA ARG A 119 0.20 -3.60 -12.92
C ARG A 119 0.40 -4.43 -11.66
N THR A 120 0.65 -3.79 -10.49
CA THR A 120 0.69 -4.50 -9.21
C THR A 120 -0.68 -5.07 -8.86
N ALA A 121 -1.77 -4.32 -9.05
CA ALA A 121 -3.12 -4.83 -8.87
C ALA A 121 -3.41 -6.06 -9.76
N ASP A 122 -2.96 -6.03 -11.01
CA ASP A 122 -3.10 -7.17 -11.94
C ASP A 122 -2.22 -8.38 -11.53
N VAL A 123 -1.04 -8.16 -10.96
CA VAL A 123 -0.15 -9.23 -10.45
C VAL A 123 -0.74 -9.89 -9.22
N VAL A 124 -1.24 -9.09 -8.27
CA VAL A 124 -1.91 -9.59 -7.05
C VAL A 124 -3.18 -10.36 -7.40
N GLY A 125 -3.90 -9.91 -8.41
CA GLY A 125 -5.20 -10.42 -8.83
C GLY A 125 -6.35 -9.59 -8.24
N LEU A 126 -7.25 -9.16 -9.11
CA LEU A 126 -8.35 -8.27 -8.75
C LEU A 126 -9.35 -8.91 -7.77
N ASP A 127 -9.53 -10.22 -7.83
CA ASP A 127 -10.34 -10.99 -6.87
C ASP A 127 -9.70 -11.02 -5.47
N THR A 128 -8.38 -11.18 -5.39
CA THR A 128 -7.64 -11.10 -4.11
C THR A 128 -7.75 -9.69 -3.55
N LEU A 129 -7.52 -8.67 -4.38
CA LEU A 129 -7.65 -7.27 -3.99
C LEU A 129 -9.08 -6.94 -3.53
N ALA A 130 -10.10 -7.50 -4.19
CA ALA A 130 -11.50 -7.37 -3.82
C ALA A 130 -11.79 -7.89 -2.40
N ASN A 131 -11.18 -9.03 -2.03
CA ASN A 131 -11.32 -9.57 -0.68
C ASN A 131 -10.68 -8.67 0.38
N VAL A 132 -9.50 -8.09 0.08
CA VAL A 132 -8.86 -7.11 0.97
C VAL A 132 -9.72 -5.86 1.13
N LEU A 133 -10.27 -5.33 0.03
CA LEU A 133 -11.18 -4.18 0.07
C LEU A 133 -12.41 -4.48 0.93
N LYS A 134 -13.05 -5.62 0.68
CA LYS A 134 -14.24 -6.04 1.45
C LYS A 134 -13.92 -6.12 2.95
N THR A 135 -12.83 -6.78 3.31
CA THR A 135 -12.41 -6.92 4.72
C THR A 135 -12.15 -5.57 5.37
N SER A 136 -11.41 -4.66 4.69
CA SER A 136 -11.15 -3.31 5.20
C SER A 136 -12.45 -2.49 5.34
N TYR A 137 -13.35 -2.57 4.36
CA TYR A 137 -14.61 -1.84 4.40
C TYR A 137 -15.54 -2.35 5.52
N ASP A 138 -15.72 -3.67 5.61
CA ASP A 138 -16.67 -4.27 6.57
C ASP A 138 -16.20 -4.10 8.02
N SER A 139 -14.89 -4.12 8.27
CA SER A 139 -14.31 -4.03 9.61
C SER A 139 -13.89 -2.62 10.02
N GLY A 140 -13.85 -1.68 9.10
CA GLY A 140 -13.31 -0.33 9.31
C GLY A 140 -14.32 0.68 9.85
N ASN A 141 -15.15 0.34 10.85
CA ASN A 141 -16.21 1.24 11.34
C ASN A 141 -15.67 2.56 11.90
N ASN A 142 -14.47 2.57 12.45
CA ASN A 142 -13.81 3.74 13.01
C ASN A 142 -12.73 4.34 12.08
N ASP A 143 -12.61 3.84 10.85
CA ASP A 143 -11.65 4.34 9.87
C ASP A 143 -12.23 5.56 9.15
N GLU A 144 -11.59 6.71 9.31
CA GLU A 144 -11.99 7.98 8.71
C GLU A 144 -12.02 7.94 7.18
N GLU A 145 -11.20 7.06 6.59
CA GLU A 145 -11.10 6.87 5.15
C GLU A 145 -11.79 5.57 4.67
N ARG A 146 -12.64 4.96 5.50
CA ARG A 146 -13.33 3.70 5.19
C ARG A 146 -13.92 3.65 3.78
N ASN A 147 -14.47 4.76 3.33
CA ASN A 147 -15.15 4.85 2.04
C ASN A 147 -14.25 4.60 0.84
N ILE A 148 -12.93 4.79 0.97
CA ILE A 148 -11.96 4.50 -0.09
C ILE A 148 -11.90 3.00 -0.43
N PHE A 149 -12.24 2.15 0.53
CA PHE A 149 -12.25 0.69 0.37
C PHE A 149 -13.55 0.15 -0.28
N LYS A 150 -14.50 1.02 -0.63
CA LYS A 150 -15.66 0.59 -1.45
C LYS A 150 -15.17 0.08 -2.80
N MET A 151 -15.74 -1.06 -3.22
CA MET A 151 -15.39 -1.68 -4.51
C MET A 151 -15.59 -0.69 -5.67
N PRO A 152 -14.51 -0.30 -6.38
CA PRO A 152 -14.64 0.57 -7.54
C PRO A 152 -15.43 -0.10 -8.67
N SER A 153 -16.31 0.66 -9.32
CA SER A 153 -17.18 0.12 -10.39
C SER A 153 -16.41 -0.52 -11.56
N VAL A 154 -15.25 0.05 -11.91
CA VAL A 154 -14.39 -0.51 -12.96
C VAL A 154 -13.81 -1.86 -12.54
N MET A 155 -13.35 -2.01 -11.29
CA MET A 155 -12.87 -3.30 -10.78
C MET A 155 -13.99 -4.33 -10.73
N LYS A 156 -15.18 -3.93 -10.25
CA LYS A 156 -16.34 -4.83 -10.24
C LYS A 156 -16.66 -5.36 -11.63
N LYS A 157 -16.72 -4.49 -12.65
CA LYS A 157 -16.94 -4.89 -14.05
C LYS A 157 -15.88 -5.86 -14.57
N LEU A 158 -14.59 -5.62 -14.23
CA LEU A 158 -13.50 -6.52 -14.60
C LEU A 158 -13.69 -7.90 -13.97
N ILE A 159 -13.94 -7.97 -12.68
CA ILE A 159 -14.13 -9.22 -11.94
C ILE A 159 -15.35 -9.99 -12.47
N ASP A 160 -16.48 -9.32 -12.62
CA ASP A 160 -17.73 -9.91 -13.12
C ASP A 160 -17.56 -10.49 -14.56
N SER A 161 -16.62 -9.95 -15.35
CA SER A 161 -16.29 -10.44 -16.68
C SER A 161 -15.12 -11.46 -16.71
N GLY A 162 -14.66 -11.94 -15.55
CA GLY A 162 -13.57 -12.91 -15.44
C GLY A 162 -12.17 -12.35 -15.74
N ARG A 163 -12.02 -11.01 -15.77
CA ARG A 163 -10.76 -10.32 -16.04
C ARG A 163 -10.06 -10.02 -14.73
N LEU A 164 -9.33 -11.01 -14.19
CA LEU A 164 -8.80 -11.01 -12.84
C LEU A 164 -7.33 -10.56 -12.76
N GLY A 165 -6.78 -9.97 -13.80
CA GLY A 165 -5.39 -9.53 -13.89
C GLY A 165 -4.51 -10.50 -14.66
N GLN A 166 -3.23 -10.60 -14.26
CA GLN A 166 -2.21 -11.35 -15.00
C GLN A 166 -2.57 -12.82 -15.19
N LYS A 167 -3.17 -13.47 -14.20
CA LYS A 167 -3.56 -14.90 -14.25
C LYS A 167 -4.59 -15.21 -15.33
N THR A 168 -5.41 -14.23 -15.72
CA THR A 168 -6.38 -14.34 -16.80
C THR A 168 -5.98 -13.56 -18.05
N ARG A 169 -4.74 -13.02 -18.09
CA ARG A 169 -4.18 -12.15 -19.13
C ARG A 169 -4.95 -10.86 -19.38
N ALA A 170 -5.89 -10.51 -18.53
CA ALA A 170 -6.69 -9.30 -18.61
C ALA A 170 -7.06 -8.81 -17.21
N GLY A 171 -6.93 -7.50 -16.97
CA GLY A 171 -7.25 -6.75 -15.77
C GLY A 171 -7.26 -5.28 -16.13
N PHE A 172 -6.51 -4.43 -15.44
CA PHE A 172 -6.27 -3.04 -15.89
C PHE A 172 -5.47 -3.02 -17.21
N TYR A 173 -4.64 -4.02 -17.41
CA TYR A 173 -3.96 -4.27 -18.68
C TYR A 173 -4.44 -5.58 -19.29
N GLN A 174 -4.47 -5.63 -20.62
CA GLN A 174 -4.81 -6.83 -21.38
C GLN A 174 -3.67 -7.20 -22.32
N LYS A 175 -3.12 -8.40 -22.17
CA LYS A 175 -2.09 -8.92 -23.05
C LYS A 175 -2.75 -9.60 -24.27
N THR A 176 -2.52 -9.04 -25.46
CA THR A 176 -2.91 -9.61 -26.75
C THR A 176 -1.70 -10.32 -27.39
N LYS A 177 -1.92 -10.95 -28.58
CA LYS A 177 -0.81 -11.52 -29.36
C LYS A 177 0.17 -10.46 -29.90
N LYS A 178 -0.31 -9.22 -30.14
CA LYS A 178 0.45 -8.15 -30.79
C LYS A 178 0.94 -7.07 -29.83
N SER A 179 0.19 -6.78 -28.77
CA SER A 179 0.45 -5.65 -27.88
C SER A 179 -0.10 -5.86 -26.48
N ILE A 180 0.19 -4.94 -25.59
CA ILE A 180 -0.47 -4.82 -24.28
C ILE A 180 -1.35 -3.58 -24.34
N LEU A 181 -2.65 -3.79 -24.18
CA LEU A 181 -3.65 -2.73 -24.12
C LEU A 181 -3.85 -2.29 -22.66
N SER A 182 -4.31 -1.05 -22.46
CA SER A 182 -4.76 -0.55 -21.16
C SER A 182 -6.26 -0.23 -21.18
N ILE A 183 -6.89 -0.35 -20.01
CA ILE A 183 -8.31 -0.02 -19.88
C ILE A 183 -8.50 1.49 -19.71
N ASP A 184 -9.48 2.05 -20.36
CA ASP A 184 -9.99 3.37 -20.05
C ASP A 184 -10.87 3.31 -18.79
N LEU A 185 -10.50 4.06 -17.76
CA LEU A 185 -11.13 4.00 -16.43
C LEU A 185 -12.59 4.52 -16.44
N SER A 186 -12.97 5.31 -17.44
CA SER A 186 -14.31 5.88 -17.58
C SER A 186 -15.24 4.98 -18.35
N THR A 187 -14.78 4.46 -19.51
CA THR A 187 -15.60 3.66 -20.42
C THR A 187 -15.50 2.16 -20.14
N GLY A 188 -14.42 1.69 -19.54
CA GLY A 188 -14.13 0.28 -19.34
C GLY A 188 -13.70 -0.46 -20.62
N LYS A 189 -13.37 0.25 -21.70
CA LYS A 189 -12.89 -0.33 -22.97
C LYS A 189 -11.36 -0.37 -22.98
N TYR A 190 -10.81 -1.40 -23.65
CA TYR A 190 -9.37 -1.48 -23.90
C TYR A 190 -8.98 -0.71 -25.15
N GLY A 191 -7.82 -0.05 -25.07
CA GLY A 191 -7.20 0.67 -26.17
C GLY A 191 -5.67 0.58 -26.13
N ASP A 192 -5.03 1.07 -27.18
CA ASP A 192 -3.58 1.17 -27.23
C ASP A 192 -3.06 2.13 -26.17
N GLN A 193 -1.94 1.75 -25.52
CA GLN A 193 -1.30 2.60 -24.53
C GLN A 193 -0.72 3.86 -25.19
N LYS A 194 -0.95 4.99 -24.56
CA LYS A 194 -0.33 6.26 -24.94
C LYS A 194 0.94 6.48 -24.12
N ALA A 195 2.00 6.94 -24.76
CA ALA A 195 3.23 7.30 -24.05
C ALA A 195 3.00 8.55 -23.19
N PRO A 196 3.02 8.45 -21.85
CA PRO A 196 2.79 9.60 -20.98
C PRO A 196 3.91 10.63 -21.12
N ARG A 197 3.54 11.93 -21.19
CA ARG A 197 4.48 13.05 -21.26
C ARG A 197 4.13 14.07 -20.19
N PHE A 198 5.01 14.25 -19.22
CA PHE A 198 4.87 15.21 -18.14
C PHE A 198 6.21 15.88 -17.89
N ASP A 199 6.24 17.20 -17.78
CA ASP A 199 7.46 17.96 -17.55
C ASP A 199 8.04 17.68 -16.16
N GLY A 200 7.20 17.62 -15.11
CA GLY A 200 7.65 17.26 -13.77
C GLY A 200 8.27 15.86 -13.70
N TYR A 201 7.71 14.89 -14.44
CA TYR A 201 8.31 13.57 -14.55
C TYR A 201 9.68 13.62 -15.25
N ARG A 202 9.82 14.40 -16.32
CA ARG A 202 11.07 14.57 -17.05
C ARG A 202 12.14 15.19 -16.14
N ILE A 203 11.81 16.29 -15.45
CA ILE A 203 12.71 16.95 -14.50
C ILE A 203 13.15 15.99 -13.39
N ALA A 204 12.20 15.23 -12.81
CA ALA A 204 12.51 14.24 -11.80
C ALA A 204 13.43 13.13 -12.34
N LYS A 205 13.17 12.65 -13.56
CA LYS A 205 13.97 11.58 -14.20
C LYS A 205 15.43 11.97 -14.42
N ASP A 206 15.70 13.25 -14.63
CA ASP A 206 17.06 13.78 -14.83
C ASP A 206 17.87 13.82 -13.52
N ARG A 207 17.24 13.58 -12.35
CA ARG A 207 17.91 13.49 -11.06
C ARG A 207 18.49 12.09 -10.85
N GLN A 208 19.72 12.02 -10.34
CA GLN A 208 20.41 10.74 -10.11
C GLN A 208 19.87 10.03 -8.87
N LEU A 209 19.74 10.76 -7.76
CA LEU A 209 19.32 10.20 -6.48
C LEU A 209 17.79 10.06 -6.38
N LEU A 210 17.34 8.98 -5.74
CA LEU A 210 15.91 8.74 -5.52
C LEU A 210 15.26 9.89 -4.74
N ASN A 211 15.91 10.37 -3.69
CA ASN A 211 15.40 11.45 -2.86
C ASN A 211 15.12 12.71 -3.69
N ASP A 212 16.08 13.09 -4.56
CA ASP A 212 15.92 14.26 -5.43
C ASP A 212 14.79 14.08 -6.45
N ARG A 213 14.58 12.84 -6.95
CA ARG A 213 13.47 12.52 -7.84
C ARG A 213 12.12 12.69 -7.14
N ILE A 214 12.01 12.17 -5.91
CA ILE A 214 10.79 12.28 -5.10
C ILE A 214 10.49 13.73 -4.79
N ILE A 215 11.48 14.52 -4.35
CA ILE A 215 11.32 15.96 -4.07
C ILE A 215 10.88 16.70 -5.33
N ALA A 216 11.60 16.52 -6.44
CA ALA A 216 11.29 17.21 -7.69
C ALA A 216 9.87 16.93 -8.18
N LEU A 217 9.42 15.67 -8.09
CA LEU A 217 8.06 15.31 -8.51
C LEU A 217 7.00 15.81 -7.52
N SER A 218 7.24 15.71 -6.20
CA SER A 218 6.28 16.14 -5.16
C SER A 218 5.97 17.64 -5.22
N TYR A 219 6.93 18.45 -5.63
CA TYR A 219 6.80 19.91 -5.68
C TYR A 219 6.66 20.46 -7.10
N SER A 220 6.45 19.60 -8.11
CA SER A 220 6.14 20.03 -9.46
C SER A 220 4.71 20.55 -9.59
N ASP A 221 4.51 21.64 -10.32
CA ASP A 221 3.18 22.25 -10.54
C ASP A 221 2.39 21.63 -11.70
N ASP A 222 3.00 20.73 -12.46
CA ASP A 222 2.32 20.05 -13.55
C ASP A 222 1.30 18.98 -13.07
N LYS A 223 0.58 18.40 -14.00
CA LYS A 223 -0.45 17.38 -13.70
C LYS A 223 0.13 16.17 -12.96
N ALA A 224 1.35 15.73 -13.31
CA ALA A 224 2.00 14.59 -12.66
C ALA A 224 2.39 14.90 -11.22
N GLY A 225 3.00 16.07 -10.97
CA GLY A 225 3.36 16.49 -9.62
C GLY A 225 2.14 16.67 -8.72
N LYS A 226 1.10 17.34 -9.21
CA LYS A 226 -0.17 17.52 -8.46
C LYS A 226 -0.84 16.21 -8.14
N TYR A 227 -0.82 15.25 -9.07
CA TYR A 227 -1.35 13.90 -8.83
C TYR A 227 -0.51 13.17 -7.78
N PHE A 228 0.82 13.12 -7.97
CA PHE A 228 1.71 12.42 -7.05
C PHE A 228 1.63 13.01 -5.64
N TRP A 229 1.64 14.34 -5.50
CA TRP A 229 1.48 15.01 -4.21
C TRP A 229 0.21 14.55 -3.48
N LYS A 230 -0.93 14.56 -4.16
CA LYS A 230 -2.20 14.12 -3.56
C LYS A 230 -2.20 12.65 -3.13
N VAL A 231 -1.65 11.75 -3.96
CA VAL A 231 -1.53 10.33 -3.61
C VAL A 231 -0.60 10.15 -2.42
N LEU A 232 0.55 10.83 -2.45
CA LEU A 232 1.57 10.77 -1.41
C LEU A 232 1.01 11.24 -0.07
N THR A 233 0.51 12.48 -0.01
CA THR A 233 0.04 13.09 1.25
C THR A 233 -1.12 12.32 1.88
N LYS A 234 -2.08 11.85 1.09
CA LYS A 234 -3.14 10.98 1.60
C LYS A 234 -2.59 9.69 2.20
N THR A 235 -1.60 9.06 1.55
CA THR A 235 -0.96 7.84 2.05
C THR A 235 -0.17 8.09 3.33
N LEU A 236 0.58 9.21 3.41
CA LEU A 236 1.33 9.59 4.61
C LEU A 236 0.42 9.85 5.81
N ILE A 237 -0.61 10.67 5.63
CA ILE A 237 -1.60 10.99 6.67
C ILE A 237 -2.31 9.71 7.13
N TYR A 238 -2.75 8.87 6.20
CA TYR A 238 -3.39 7.61 6.54
C TYR A 238 -2.47 6.68 7.34
N SER A 239 -1.21 6.52 6.92
CA SER A 239 -0.21 5.72 7.64
C SER A 239 -0.02 6.23 9.07
N ALA A 240 0.07 7.55 9.25
CA ALA A 240 0.24 8.17 10.55
C ALA A 240 -1.00 8.03 11.44
N ASN A 241 -2.21 8.10 10.88
CA ASN A 241 -3.47 7.88 11.61
C ASN A 241 -3.64 6.41 12.07
N ARG A 242 -2.93 5.46 11.45
CA ARG A 242 -2.99 4.04 11.84
C ARG A 242 -2.11 3.69 13.03
N ILE A 243 -1.31 4.63 13.53
CA ILE A 243 -0.59 4.47 14.80
C ILE A 243 -1.47 5.02 15.95
N PRO A 244 -1.70 4.26 17.02
CA PRO A 244 -1.18 2.93 17.34
C PRO A 244 -2.11 1.76 16.95
N GLU A 245 -3.05 1.93 16.01
CA GLU A 245 -4.07 0.92 15.66
C GLU A 245 -3.44 -0.36 15.09
N ILE A 246 -2.59 -0.23 14.05
CA ILE A 246 -2.02 -1.39 13.33
C ILE A 246 -0.59 -1.71 13.74
N SER A 247 0.13 -0.74 14.28
CA SER A 247 1.52 -0.83 14.75
C SER A 247 1.77 0.19 15.86
N ASP A 248 2.73 -0.08 16.74
CA ASP A 248 3.13 0.86 17.79
C ASP A 248 4.18 1.87 17.32
N ASP A 249 4.82 1.64 16.19
CA ASP A 249 5.90 2.47 15.67
C ASP A 249 5.86 2.64 14.14
N ILE A 250 6.61 3.63 13.66
CA ILE A 250 6.73 3.96 12.25
C ILE A 250 7.60 2.97 11.48
N ILE A 251 8.57 2.32 12.16
CA ILE A 251 9.57 1.45 11.53
C ILE A 251 8.91 0.18 11.00
N ASN A 252 7.98 -0.40 11.75
CA ASN A 252 7.21 -1.55 11.28
C ASN A 252 6.36 -1.22 10.06
N ILE A 253 5.81 0.00 9.97
CA ILE A 253 5.03 0.43 8.80
C ILE A 253 5.94 0.59 7.58
N ASP A 254 7.07 1.27 7.72
CA ASP A 254 8.02 1.46 6.63
C ASP A 254 8.57 0.11 6.13
N ASN A 255 9.00 -0.75 7.02
CA ASN A 255 9.48 -2.09 6.67
C ASN A 255 8.39 -2.96 6.02
N ALA A 256 7.14 -2.87 6.45
CA ALA A 256 6.03 -3.59 5.84
C ALA A 256 5.86 -3.19 4.37
N MET A 257 5.95 -1.90 4.06
CA MET A 257 5.84 -1.41 2.68
C MET A 257 7.08 -1.73 1.84
N ARG A 258 8.28 -1.62 2.41
CA ARG A 258 9.54 -1.95 1.73
C ARG A 258 9.61 -3.44 1.38
N TRP A 259 9.32 -4.30 2.32
CA TRP A 259 9.49 -5.75 2.18
C TRP A 259 8.28 -6.47 1.59
N GLY A 260 7.07 -5.90 1.72
CA GLY A 260 5.81 -6.47 1.23
C GLY A 260 5.36 -5.92 -0.12
N PHE A 261 5.59 -4.63 -0.37
CA PHE A 261 5.24 -3.98 -1.63
C PHE A 261 6.47 -3.63 -2.50
N GLY A 262 7.68 -3.94 -2.02
CA GLY A 262 8.92 -3.70 -2.76
C GLY A 262 9.24 -2.21 -2.95
N TRP A 263 8.80 -1.35 -2.05
CA TRP A 263 9.18 0.06 -2.07
C TRP A 263 10.63 0.23 -1.61
N GLU A 264 11.35 1.18 -2.18
CA GLU A 264 12.71 1.51 -1.73
C GLU A 264 12.68 2.30 -0.41
N LEU A 265 11.67 3.16 -0.24
CA LEU A 265 11.40 3.92 0.98
C LEU A 265 9.97 3.65 1.46
N GLY A 266 9.81 3.50 2.76
CA GLY A 266 8.48 3.44 3.38
C GLY A 266 7.80 4.80 3.44
N PRO A 267 6.56 4.87 3.94
CA PRO A 267 5.82 6.13 4.05
C PRO A 267 6.56 7.20 4.85
N PHE A 268 7.06 6.88 6.04
CA PHE A 268 7.70 7.85 6.91
C PHE A 268 9.11 8.22 6.41
N GLU A 269 9.90 7.25 5.91
CA GLU A 269 11.16 7.54 5.20
C GLU A 269 10.92 8.49 4.01
N THR A 270 9.83 8.32 3.26
CA THR A 270 9.44 9.24 2.17
C THR A 270 9.04 10.61 2.69
N TRP A 271 8.38 10.67 3.87
CA TRP A 271 8.00 11.94 4.50
C TRP A 271 9.23 12.74 4.92
N ASP A 272 10.24 12.07 5.48
CA ASP A 272 11.53 12.71 5.80
C ASP A 272 12.20 13.28 4.54
N VAL A 273 12.19 12.53 3.43
CA VAL A 273 12.77 12.99 2.15
C VAL A 273 12.13 14.27 1.63
N ILE A 274 10.81 14.38 1.67
CA ILE A 274 10.11 15.60 1.19
C ILE A 274 10.11 16.73 2.22
N GLY A 275 10.62 16.49 3.43
CA GLY A 275 10.66 17.42 4.55
C GLY A 275 9.34 17.48 5.32
N VAL A 276 9.33 16.94 6.53
CA VAL A 276 8.10 16.84 7.35
C VAL A 276 7.50 18.22 7.61
N SER A 277 8.29 19.17 8.10
CA SER A 277 7.80 20.51 8.42
C SER A 277 7.22 21.25 7.21
N THR A 278 7.95 21.25 6.09
CA THR A 278 7.54 21.93 4.85
C THR A 278 6.28 21.30 4.26
N SER A 279 6.22 19.97 4.23
CA SER A 279 5.07 19.24 3.68
C SER A 279 3.83 19.39 4.55
N VAL A 280 3.96 19.35 5.88
CA VAL A 280 2.86 19.57 6.82
C VAL A 280 2.27 20.99 6.68
N LEU A 281 3.12 22.01 6.53
CA LEU A 281 2.65 23.37 6.27
C LEU A 281 1.81 23.43 4.97
N ARG A 282 2.30 22.82 3.89
CA ARG A 282 1.56 22.77 2.63
C ARG A 282 0.26 21.96 2.77
N MET A 283 0.29 20.78 3.42
CA MET A 283 -0.92 19.98 3.67
C MET A 283 -2.00 20.79 4.40
N LYS A 284 -1.62 21.56 5.43
CA LYS A 284 -2.55 22.43 6.18
C LYS A 284 -3.12 23.55 5.32
N ASN A 285 -2.28 24.20 4.51
CA ASN A 285 -2.73 25.25 3.59
C ASN A 285 -3.70 24.71 2.52
N GLU A 286 -3.57 23.42 2.17
CA GLU A 286 -4.50 22.70 1.29
C GLU A 286 -5.73 22.12 2.04
N GLY A 287 -5.89 22.39 3.35
CA GLY A 287 -7.03 21.94 4.16
C GLY A 287 -6.96 20.47 4.58
N GLN A 288 -5.81 19.79 4.46
CA GLN A 288 -5.63 18.43 4.91
C GLN A 288 -5.46 18.36 6.43
N LYS A 289 -6.10 17.39 7.08
CA LYS A 289 -6.00 17.17 8.53
C LYS A 289 -4.79 16.28 8.84
N VAL A 290 -3.72 16.89 9.33
CA VAL A 290 -2.52 16.16 9.77
C VAL A 290 -2.75 15.62 11.19
N PRO A 291 -2.32 14.39 11.52
CA PRO A 291 -2.45 13.82 12.86
C PRO A 291 -1.79 14.68 13.94
N ASN A 292 -2.44 14.81 15.10
CA ASN A 292 -1.97 15.66 16.19
C ASN A 292 -0.58 15.31 16.70
N TRP A 293 -0.20 14.04 16.69
CA TRP A 293 1.12 13.62 17.16
C TRP A 293 2.26 14.08 16.23
N ILE A 294 2.01 14.17 14.91
CA ILE A 294 2.96 14.78 13.96
C ILE A 294 3.16 16.26 14.29
N GLN A 295 2.06 16.99 14.57
CA GLN A 295 2.16 18.38 14.95
C GLN A 295 2.89 18.55 16.27
N GLY A 296 2.58 17.74 17.28
CA GLY A 296 3.26 17.78 18.58
C GLY A 296 4.77 17.48 18.47
N MET A 297 5.15 16.56 17.57
CA MET A 297 6.56 16.30 17.27
C MET A 297 7.25 17.55 16.71
N LEU A 298 6.66 18.20 15.71
CA LEU A 298 7.21 19.45 15.14
C LEU A 298 7.29 20.58 16.15
N ASP A 299 6.26 20.76 16.99
CA ASP A 299 6.20 21.81 18.02
C ASP A 299 7.28 21.59 19.11
N SER A 300 7.71 20.34 19.32
CA SER A 300 8.79 19.99 20.25
C SER A 300 10.20 20.12 19.65
N GLY A 301 10.31 20.57 18.39
CA GLY A 301 11.59 20.76 17.71
C GLY A 301 12.27 19.46 17.26
N ARG A 302 11.51 18.41 17.10
CA ARG A 302 11.97 17.09 16.65
C ARG A 302 11.68 16.86 15.19
#